data_0979d0ff8dcae80c26a6417e1e576a32
#
_entry.id   0979d0ff8dcae80c26a6417e1e576a32
#
_cell.length_a   1.000
_cell.length_b   1.000
_cell.length_c   1.000
_cell.angle_alpha   90.00
_cell.angle_beta   90.00
_cell.angle_gamma   90.00
#
_symmetry.space_group_name_H-M   'P 1'
#
loop_
_entity.id
_entity.type
_entity.pdbx_description
1 polymer ?
#
loop_
_entity_poly.entity_id
_entity_poly.type
_entity_poly.pdbx_seq_one_letter_code
_entity_poly.pdbx_strand_id
1 'polypeptide(L)'
;MGTLLRSNTPDLFDLSIAANQYFVDAFQKYPMPFEMYFDIVESQLKSEKVSEMYGLAAPGATVGENDDFPEVTPEEGYDTTFTHDFYARSLPISWMSIEDDPKSVYSSLEKFAGMHVKAMQQKACILAATVITGSMATAGPDGQYLVDTDHPTSPSIATTLSNKINTKLDANGLAVQEMITKIATNGKDGAGNQILFNRWKLVVPPALYANALKSCVALYGAQAHMGTVGVYGSPVAGNGNPTPVQTGEIFRQNGYTGATIEVIQDPYIGSGYSGGSDVKWYMIAAPEEALGNHSLRCVWRQRPTVWPVWQNNTNKAIHVDASMRLSVGAIGWRHIWGSDGTV
;
A
#
# COMPACT_ATOMS: atom_id res chain seq x y z
N MET A 1 42.00 15.74 -42.45
CA MET A 1 41.27 14.91 -41.46
C MET A 1 41.31 15.66 -40.15
N GLY A 2 40.25 16.37 -39.81
CA GLY A 2 40.15 17.05 -38.52
C GLY A 2 39.87 16.04 -37.44
N THR A 3 40.76 15.96 -36.47
CA THR A 3 40.54 15.18 -35.24
C THR A 3 39.35 15.79 -34.49
N LEU A 4 38.25 15.09 -34.36
CA LEU A 4 37.16 15.46 -33.46
C LEU A 4 37.72 15.54 -32.04
N LEU A 5 37.89 16.76 -31.56
CA LEU A 5 38.33 17.01 -30.20
C LEU A 5 37.22 16.58 -29.21
N ARG A 6 37.58 15.83 -28.18
CA ARG A 6 36.76 15.39 -27.06
C ARG A 6 35.93 16.48 -26.37
N SER A 7 36.29 17.76 -26.60
CA SER A 7 35.65 18.91 -25.97
C SER A 7 34.24 19.24 -26.48
N ASN A 8 33.77 18.62 -27.57
CA ASN A 8 32.47 18.93 -28.18
C ASN A 8 31.47 17.77 -28.19
N THR A 9 31.83 16.58 -27.69
CA THR A 9 30.92 15.47 -27.50
C THR A 9 30.71 15.29 -25.99
N PRO A 10 29.46 15.35 -25.52
CA PRO A 10 29.20 15.05 -24.12
C PRO A 10 29.70 13.63 -23.82
N ASP A 11 30.45 13.50 -22.73
CA ASP A 11 30.94 12.20 -22.32
C ASP A 11 29.71 11.34 -21.94
N LEU A 12 29.65 10.12 -22.50
CA LEU A 12 28.56 9.17 -22.17
C LEU A 12 28.46 8.91 -20.66
N PHE A 13 29.57 9.06 -19.95
CA PHE A 13 29.62 8.93 -18.51
C PHE A 13 28.89 10.09 -17.82
N ASP A 14 29.11 11.32 -18.21
CA ASP A 14 28.44 12.50 -17.66
C ASP A 14 26.92 12.45 -17.93
N LEU A 15 26.53 12.00 -19.13
CA LEU A 15 25.16 11.77 -19.52
C LEU A 15 24.48 10.70 -18.64
N SER A 16 25.20 9.63 -18.32
CA SER A 16 24.66 8.56 -17.47
C SER A 16 24.44 9.02 -16.02
N ILE A 17 25.35 9.86 -15.50
CA ILE A 17 25.21 10.44 -14.14
C ILE A 17 24.00 11.38 -14.10
N ALA A 18 23.86 12.28 -15.07
CA ALA A 18 22.74 13.21 -15.14
C ALA A 18 21.40 12.48 -15.30
N ALA A 19 21.33 11.46 -16.14
CA ALA A 19 20.13 10.64 -16.33
C ALA A 19 19.75 9.89 -15.05
N ASN A 20 20.71 9.31 -14.32
CA ASN A 20 20.45 8.59 -13.08
C ASN A 20 20.01 9.54 -11.95
N GLN A 21 20.62 10.71 -11.85
CA GLN A 21 20.26 11.71 -10.85
C GLN A 21 18.84 12.23 -11.08
N TYR A 22 18.50 12.55 -12.31
CA TYR A 22 17.13 12.93 -12.69
C TYR A 22 16.13 11.81 -12.41
N PHE A 23 16.51 10.56 -12.67
CA PHE A 23 15.65 9.40 -12.40
C PHE A 23 15.32 9.26 -10.91
N VAL A 24 16.33 9.35 -10.05
CA VAL A 24 16.14 9.25 -8.60
C VAL A 24 15.25 10.37 -8.09
N ASP A 25 15.51 11.62 -8.49
CA ASP A 25 14.71 12.78 -8.09
C ASP A 25 13.26 12.67 -8.58
N ALA A 26 13.08 12.24 -9.84
CA ALA A 26 11.74 12.07 -10.40
C ALA A 26 10.98 10.92 -9.76
N PHE A 27 11.66 9.83 -9.37
CA PHE A 27 11.04 8.71 -8.70
C PHE A 27 10.56 9.09 -7.30
N GLN A 28 11.35 9.84 -6.54
CA GLN A 28 10.98 10.30 -5.20
C GLN A 28 9.83 11.32 -5.20
N LYS A 29 9.70 12.10 -6.28
CA LYS A 29 8.70 13.16 -6.39
C LYS A 29 7.26 12.66 -6.54
N TYR A 30 7.06 11.44 -7.05
CA TYR A 30 5.74 10.88 -7.32
C TYR A 30 5.49 9.68 -6.39
N PRO A 31 4.93 9.91 -5.19
CA PRO A 31 4.64 8.85 -4.26
C PRO A 31 3.63 7.86 -4.87
N MET A 32 3.82 6.60 -4.59
CA MET A 32 2.94 5.53 -5.05
C MET A 32 1.83 5.31 -4.01
N PRO A 33 0.55 5.22 -4.40
CA PRO A 33 -0.56 5.07 -3.45
C PRO A 33 -0.40 3.90 -2.49
N PHE A 34 0.14 2.77 -2.96
CA PHE A 34 0.31 1.57 -2.14
C PHE A 34 1.30 1.74 -1.00
N GLU A 35 2.25 2.68 -1.08
CA GLU A 35 3.20 2.96 0.01
C GLU A 35 2.52 3.46 1.29
N MET A 36 1.28 3.94 1.18
CA MET A 36 0.51 4.42 2.32
C MET A 36 -0.19 3.30 3.11
N TYR A 37 -0.32 2.10 2.53
CA TYR A 37 -1.05 0.99 3.16
C TYR A 37 -0.36 -0.37 3.05
N PHE A 38 0.82 -0.46 2.43
CA PHE A 38 1.72 -1.62 2.50
C PHE A 38 2.90 -1.33 3.43
N ASP A 39 3.36 -2.36 4.14
CA ASP A 39 4.65 -2.34 4.83
C ASP A 39 5.77 -2.45 3.79
N ILE A 40 6.65 -1.46 3.75
CA ILE A 40 7.73 -1.36 2.77
C ILE A 40 9.03 -1.79 3.43
N VAL A 41 9.54 -2.94 3.00
CA VAL A 41 10.76 -3.54 3.54
C VAL A 41 11.83 -3.66 2.46
N GLU A 42 13.10 -3.53 2.84
CA GLU A 42 14.24 -3.80 1.96
C GLU A 42 14.89 -5.14 2.32
N SER A 43 15.21 -5.95 1.32
CA SER A 43 15.86 -7.25 1.48
C SER A 43 17.05 -7.41 0.55
N GLN A 44 18.06 -8.12 1.03
CA GLN A 44 19.23 -8.50 0.21
C GLN A 44 19.20 -9.99 -0.20
N LEU A 45 18.21 -10.74 0.27
CA LEU A 45 18.08 -12.16 0.01
C LEU A 45 17.46 -12.42 -1.38
N LYS A 46 17.67 -13.61 -1.91
CA LYS A 46 17.03 -14.06 -3.17
C LYS A 46 15.53 -14.28 -2.97
N SER A 47 15.17 -14.87 -1.87
CA SER A 47 13.79 -15.10 -1.40
C SER A 47 13.78 -14.95 0.11
N GLU A 48 12.67 -14.49 0.64
CA GLU A 48 12.49 -14.26 2.07
C GLU A 48 11.26 -15.02 2.53
N LYS A 49 11.44 -15.89 3.52
CA LYS A 49 10.34 -16.59 4.17
C LYS A 49 9.96 -15.79 5.41
N VAL A 50 8.71 -15.42 5.51
CA VAL A 50 8.16 -14.68 6.65
C VAL A 50 7.02 -15.49 7.24
N SER A 51 7.09 -15.71 8.55
CA SER A 51 6.04 -16.38 9.32
C SER A 51 5.20 -15.33 10.05
N GLU A 52 3.90 -15.51 10.08
CA GLU A 52 3.02 -14.73 10.94
C GLU A 52 3.28 -15.13 12.39
N MET A 53 3.47 -14.17 13.29
CA MET A 53 3.62 -14.44 14.71
C MET A 53 2.35 -14.03 15.46
N TYR A 54 1.83 -14.94 16.26
CA TYR A 54 0.66 -14.67 17.09
C TYR A 54 1.05 -14.13 18.46
N GLY A 55 0.15 -13.35 19.05
CA GLY A 55 0.27 -12.89 20.42
C GLY A 55 0.24 -14.04 21.41
N LEU A 56 0.66 -13.78 22.63
CA LEU A 56 0.50 -14.73 23.74
C LEU A 56 -0.93 -14.67 24.27
N ALA A 57 -1.46 -15.80 24.69
CA ALA A 57 -2.75 -15.82 25.39
C ALA A 57 -2.71 -14.95 26.65
N ALA A 58 -3.82 -14.30 26.96
CA ALA A 58 -3.92 -13.52 28.18
C ALA A 58 -3.67 -14.40 29.42
N PRO A 59 -3.02 -13.88 30.49
CA PRO A 59 -2.83 -14.64 31.71
C PRO A 59 -4.14 -15.18 32.27
N GLY A 60 -4.21 -16.48 32.47
CA GLY A 60 -5.48 -17.15 32.87
C GLY A 60 -5.81 -17.10 34.35
N ALA A 61 -4.79 -17.01 35.21
CA ALA A 61 -5.00 -17.06 36.65
C ALA A 61 -4.07 -16.09 37.40
N THR A 62 -4.48 -15.71 38.62
CA THR A 62 -3.61 -14.98 39.55
C THR A 62 -2.56 -15.93 40.12
N VAL A 63 -1.34 -15.51 40.18
CA VAL A 63 -0.20 -16.27 40.73
C VAL A 63 0.00 -15.86 42.18
N GLY A 64 0.15 -16.84 43.10
CA GLY A 64 0.42 -16.60 44.52
C GLY A 64 1.85 -16.09 44.75
N GLU A 65 2.13 -15.61 45.95
CA GLU A 65 3.41 -14.96 46.31
C GLU A 65 4.64 -15.87 46.16
N ASN A 66 4.49 -17.19 46.20
CA ASN A 66 5.57 -18.16 46.03
C ASN A 66 5.31 -19.19 44.92
N ASP A 67 4.36 -18.94 44.04
CA ASP A 67 4.06 -19.84 42.93
C ASP A 67 4.97 -19.57 41.72
N ASP A 68 5.26 -20.61 40.97
CA ASP A 68 5.98 -20.49 39.71
C ASP A 68 5.13 -19.74 38.66
N PHE A 69 5.79 -18.91 37.86
CA PHE A 69 5.11 -18.24 36.74
C PHE A 69 4.76 -19.26 35.65
N PRO A 70 3.50 -19.26 35.16
CA PRO A 70 3.09 -20.15 34.07
C PRO A 70 3.87 -19.83 32.80
N GLU A 71 4.51 -20.85 32.24
CA GLU A 71 5.21 -20.72 30.95
C GLU A 71 4.21 -20.75 29.80
N VAL A 72 4.39 -19.85 28.84
CA VAL A 72 3.59 -19.78 27.61
C VAL A 72 4.52 -19.87 26.41
N THR A 73 4.24 -20.77 25.49
CA THR A 73 4.98 -20.91 24.24
C THR A 73 4.33 -20.08 23.15
N PRO A 74 5.06 -19.19 22.46
CA PRO A 74 4.50 -18.48 21.31
C PRO A 74 4.18 -19.46 20.17
N GLU A 75 3.07 -19.23 19.50
CA GLU A 75 2.65 -20.03 18.35
C GLU A 75 3.01 -19.29 17.05
N GLU A 76 3.66 -20.00 16.12
CA GLU A 76 3.90 -19.50 14.77
C GLU A 76 2.66 -19.69 13.91
N GLY A 77 2.34 -18.68 13.11
CA GLY A 77 1.24 -18.72 12.16
C GLY A 77 1.62 -19.31 10.81
N TYR A 78 0.96 -18.82 9.79
CA TYR A 78 1.20 -19.27 8.42
C TYR A 78 2.45 -18.62 7.83
N ASP A 79 3.11 -19.39 6.96
CA ASP A 79 4.32 -18.97 6.28
C ASP A 79 4.04 -18.41 4.89
N THR A 80 4.71 -17.33 4.54
CA THR A 80 4.71 -16.79 3.18
C THR A 80 6.13 -16.62 2.67
N THR A 81 6.37 -17.04 1.42
CA THR A 81 7.67 -16.87 0.78
C THR A 81 7.59 -15.78 -0.29
N PHE A 82 8.36 -14.72 -0.10
CA PHE A 82 8.51 -13.64 -1.07
C PHE A 82 9.68 -13.97 -2.01
N THR A 83 9.38 -14.19 -3.29
CA THR A 83 10.39 -14.38 -4.34
C THR A 83 10.46 -13.11 -5.18
N HIS A 84 11.65 -12.52 -5.28
CA HIS A 84 11.84 -11.24 -5.95
C HIS A 84 11.93 -11.40 -7.46
N ASP A 85 10.98 -10.83 -8.16
CA ASP A 85 10.97 -10.76 -9.62
C ASP A 85 11.83 -9.59 -10.10
N PHE A 86 12.50 -9.82 -11.23
CA PHE A 86 13.32 -8.81 -11.90
C PHE A 86 12.57 -8.20 -13.07
N TYR A 87 12.35 -6.90 -13.02
CA TYR A 87 11.72 -6.12 -14.09
C TYR A 87 12.76 -5.18 -14.69
N ALA A 88 12.93 -5.27 -16.01
CA ALA A 88 13.87 -4.42 -16.73
C ALA A 88 13.24 -3.91 -18.02
N ARG A 89 13.75 -2.76 -18.48
CA ARG A 89 13.35 -2.14 -19.73
C ARG A 89 14.54 -1.40 -20.33
N SER A 90 14.74 -1.57 -21.64
CA SER A 90 15.75 -0.86 -22.43
C SER A 90 15.09 0.06 -23.44
N LEU A 91 15.64 1.26 -23.62
CA LEU A 91 15.23 2.21 -24.64
C LEU A 91 16.43 2.47 -25.57
N PRO A 92 16.39 1.97 -26.80
CA PRO A 92 17.42 2.26 -27.80
C PRO A 92 17.16 3.63 -28.46
N ILE A 93 18.21 4.43 -28.60
CA ILE A 93 18.22 5.71 -29.30
C ILE A 93 19.16 5.61 -30.50
N SER A 94 18.67 5.93 -31.69
CA SER A 94 19.47 5.85 -32.89
C SER A 94 20.63 6.86 -32.86
N TRP A 95 21.82 6.42 -33.29
CA TRP A 95 22.98 7.30 -33.44
C TRP A 95 22.73 8.50 -34.37
N MET A 96 22.02 8.27 -35.49
CA MET A 96 21.66 9.34 -36.42
C MET A 96 20.81 10.41 -35.76
N SER A 97 19.85 10.02 -34.92
CA SER A 97 19.00 10.96 -34.17
C SER A 97 19.80 11.84 -33.21
N ILE A 98 20.92 11.34 -32.72
CA ILE A 98 21.82 12.09 -31.83
C ILE A 98 22.72 13.04 -32.61
N GLU A 99 23.17 12.61 -33.80
CA GLU A 99 24.04 13.39 -34.66
C GLU A 99 23.31 14.57 -35.30
N ASP A 100 22.07 14.37 -35.73
CA ASP A 100 21.25 15.40 -36.40
C ASP A 100 20.79 16.53 -35.46
N ASP A 101 20.67 16.25 -34.14
CA ASP A 101 20.24 17.25 -33.14
C ASP A 101 20.96 17.11 -31.79
N PRO A 102 22.26 17.53 -31.75
CA PRO A 102 23.08 17.36 -30.56
C PRO A 102 22.60 18.14 -29.32
N LYS A 103 21.77 19.19 -29.50
CA LYS A 103 21.23 19.96 -28.38
C LYS A 103 20.00 19.32 -27.75
N SER A 104 19.27 18.50 -28.49
CA SER A 104 18.10 17.80 -27.99
C SER A 104 18.45 16.53 -27.21
N VAL A 105 19.66 16.01 -27.32
CA VAL A 105 20.13 14.78 -26.70
C VAL A 105 19.98 14.86 -25.17
N TYR A 106 20.45 15.93 -24.53
CA TYR A 106 20.32 16.10 -23.08
C TYR A 106 18.88 16.16 -22.65
N SER A 107 18.07 16.99 -23.30
CA SER A 107 16.65 17.10 -23.02
C SER A 107 15.88 15.80 -23.33
N SER A 108 16.34 15.04 -24.33
CA SER A 108 15.76 13.75 -24.67
C SER A 108 16.10 12.65 -23.65
N LEU A 109 17.33 12.59 -23.16
CA LEU A 109 17.72 11.62 -22.12
C LEU A 109 16.99 11.82 -20.81
N GLU A 110 16.81 13.06 -20.36
CA GLU A 110 15.99 13.37 -19.18
C GLU A 110 14.53 12.95 -19.39
N LYS A 111 13.97 13.22 -20.57
CA LYS A 111 12.61 12.77 -20.92
C LYS A 111 12.50 11.25 -20.91
N PHE A 112 13.49 10.54 -21.46
CA PHE A 112 13.51 9.09 -21.49
C PHE A 112 13.70 8.49 -20.10
N ALA A 113 14.54 9.08 -19.25
CA ALA A 113 14.64 8.72 -17.84
C ALA A 113 13.29 8.91 -17.13
N GLY A 114 12.60 10.03 -17.37
CA GLY A 114 11.24 10.27 -16.84
C GLY A 114 10.20 9.26 -17.32
N MET A 115 10.30 8.78 -18.57
CA MET A 115 9.45 7.71 -19.09
C MET A 115 9.72 6.37 -18.37
N HIS A 116 10.98 6.04 -18.09
CA HIS A 116 11.35 4.86 -17.31
C HIS A 116 10.83 4.96 -15.88
N VAL A 117 10.95 6.13 -15.22
CA VAL A 117 10.39 6.38 -13.89
C VAL A 117 8.92 6.01 -13.85
N LYS A 118 8.12 6.60 -14.74
CA LYS A 118 6.67 6.34 -14.80
C LYS A 118 6.34 4.88 -15.05
N ALA A 119 7.08 4.22 -15.96
CA ALA A 119 6.85 2.82 -16.27
C ALA A 119 7.15 1.90 -15.08
N MET A 120 8.22 2.17 -14.33
CA MET A 120 8.58 1.39 -13.14
C MET A 120 7.59 1.62 -11.99
N GLN A 121 7.21 2.87 -11.73
CA GLN A 121 6.18 3.20 -10.74
C GLN A 121 4.85 2.54 -11.06
N GLN A 122 4.39 2.66 -12.30
CA GLN A 122 3.15 2.02 -12.74
C GLN A 122 3.20 0.51 -12.54
N LYS A 123 4.32 -0.14 -12.86
CA LYS A 123 4.46 -1.59 -12.67
C LYS A 123 4.40 -1.96 -11.18
N ALA A 124 5.07 -1.23 -10.30
CA ALA A 124 5.01 -1.46 -8.86
C ALA A 124 3.59 -1.28 -8.31
N CYS A 125 2.89 -0.20 -8.71
CA CYS A 125 1.50 0.03 -8.33
C CYS A 125 0.56 -1.08 -8.81
N ILE A 126 0.72 -1.56 -10.06
CA ILE A 126 -0.08 -2.66 -10.60
C ILE A 126 0.15 -3.96 -9.81
N LEU A 127 1.40 -4.26 -9.44
CA LEU A 127 1.71 -5.44 -8.62
C LEU A 127 1.04 -5.38 -7.24
N ALA A 128 1.12 -4.23 -6.57
CA ALA A 128 0.47 -4.01 -5.29
C ALA A 128 -1.06 -4.09 -5.41
N ALA A 129 -1.63 -3.43 -6.43
CA ALA A 129 -3.06 -3.48 -6.70
C ALA A 129 -3.54 -4.91 -7.02
N THR A 130 -2.73 -5.75 -7.67
CA THR A 130 -3.08 -7.15 -7.97
C THR A 130 -3.29 -7.95 -6.68
N VAL A 131 -2.51 -7.71 -5.62
CA VAL A 131 -2.73 -8.35 -4.31
C VAL A 131 -4.08 -7.95 -3.73
N ILE A 132 -4.42 -6.67 -3.79
CA ILE A 132 -5.69 -6.13 -3.25
C ILE A 132 -6.88 -6.61 -4.09
N THR A 133 -6.82 -6.52 -5.42
CA THR A 133 -7.92 -6.92 -6.29
C THR A 133 -8.13 -8.44 -6.29
N GLY A 134 -7.05 -9.21 -6.11
CA GLY A 134 -7.08 -10.65 -5.94
C GLY A 134 -7.51 -11.11 -4.54
N SER A 135 -7.64 -10.21 -3.58
CA SER A 135 -7.88 -10.56 -2.17
C SER A 135 -9.16 -11.38 -1.91
N MET A 136 -10.15 -11.28 -2.79
CA MET A 136 -11.41 -12.04 -2.72
C MET A 136 -11.48 -13.21 -3.71
N ALA A 137 -10.37 -13.56 -4.37
CA ALA A 137 -10.35 -14.59 -5.41
C ALA A 137 -9.10 -15.48 -5.41
N THR A 138 -8.03 -15.04 -4.75
CA THR A 138 -6.76 -15.78 -4.66
C THR A 138 -6.54 -16.22 -3.23
N ALA A 139 -6.26 -17.50 -3.04
CA ALA A 139 -6.00 -18.06 -1.72
C ALA A 139 -4.79 -17.41 -1.06
N GLY A 140 -4.94 -17.05 0.20
CA GLY A 140 -3.91 -16.56 1.10
C GLY A 140 -3.09 -17.70 1.72
N PRO A 141 -2.19 -17.36 2.67
CA PRO A 141 -1.35 -18.35 3.33
C PRO A 141 -2.12 -19.39 4.17
N ASP A 142 -3.29 -19.03 4.66
CA ASP A 142 -4.20 -19.90 5.44
C ASP A 142 -5.09 -20.80 4.57
N GLY A 143 -4.96 -20.72 3.23
CA GLY A 143 -5.75 -21.48 2.26
C GLY A 143 -7.10 -20.85 1.93
N GLN A 144 -7.54 -19.82 2.66
CA GLN A 144 -8.75 -19.04 2.36
C GLN A 144 -8.39 -17.79 1.51
N TYR A 145 -9.38 -17.12 0.95
CA TYR A 145 -9.13 -15.84 0.28
C TYR A 145 -8.69 -14.81 1.32
N LEU A 146 -7.85 -13.86 0.93
CA LEU A 146 -7.33 -12.84 1.85
C LEU A 146 -8.43 -11.99 2.50
N VAL A 147 -9.58 -11.84 1.82
CA VAL A 147 -10.80 -11.25 2.35
C VAL A 147 -11.92 -12.26 2.17
N ASP A 148 -12.31 -12.91 3.27
CA ASP A 148 -13.27 -14.02 3.28
C ASP A 148 -14.12 -14.03 4.55
N THR A 149 -15.02 -15.01 4.64
CA THR A 149 -15.97 -15.19 5.74
C THR A 149 -15.55 -16.26 6.74
N ASP A 150 -14.52 -17.06 6.42
CA ASP A 150 -14.20 -18.31 7.13
C ASP A 150 -12.71 -18.54 7.39
N HIS A 151 -11.98 -17.49 7.74
CA HIS A 151 -10.59 -17.60 8.16
C HIS A 151 -10.43 -18.41 9.45
N PRO A 152 -9.54 -19.39 9.51
CA PRO A 152 -9.21 -20.06 10.77
C PRO A 152 -8.48 -19.08 11.71
N THR A 153 -8.75 -19.20 13.01
CA THR A 153 -8.12 -18.35 14.03
C THR A 153 -6.61 -18.58 14.10
N SER A 154 -6.19 -19.83 14.06
CA SER A 154 -4.78 -20.24 13.95
C SER A 154 -4.69 -21.60 13.25
N PRO A 155 -3.49 -22.08 12.87
CA PRO A 155 -3.33 -23.44 12.33
C PRO A 155 -3.85 -24.54 13.27
N SER A 156 -3.85 -24.27 14.59
CA SER A 156 -4.30 -25.19 15.63
C SER A 156 -5.77 -25.00 16.03
N ILE A 157 -6.38 -23.83 15.76
CA ILE A 157 -7.73 -23.47 16.18
C ILE A 157 -8.64 -23.26 14.96
N ALA A 158 -9.57 -24.18 14.74
CA ALA A 158 -10.48 -24.18 13.61
C ALA A 158 -11.68 -23.20 13.74
N THR A 159 -11.75 -22.37 14.78
CA THR A 159 -12.80 -21.35 14.90
C THR A 159 -12.67 -20.34 13.77
N THR A 160 -13.76 -20.13 13.03
CA THR A 160 -13.76 -19.25 11.86
C THR A 160 -14.05 -17.80 12.22
N LEU A 161 -13.27 -16.90 11.64
CA LEU A 161 -13.40 -15.45 11.72
C LEU A 161 -13.65 -14.88 10.32
N SER A 162 -14.34 -13.75 10.25
CA SER A 162 -14.66 -13.12 8.96
C SER A 162 -14.14 -11.69 8.93
N ASN A 163 -13.41 -11.35 7.87
CA ASN A 163 -12.95 -9.98 7.56
C ASN A 163 -13.68 -9.39 6.34
N LYS A 164 -14.80 -10.00 5.93
CA LYS A 164 -15.58 -9.59 4.76
C LYS A 164 -16.95 -9.09 5.16
N ILE A 165 -17.41 -8.03 4.49
CA ILE A 165 -18.81 -7.60 4.42
C ILE A 165 -19.25 -7.50 2.95
N ASN A 166 -20.54 -7.28 2.69
CA ASN A 166 -21.07 -7.17 1.33
C ASN A 166 -21.65 -5.79 1.04
N THR A 167 -21.64 -4.89 2.03
CA THR A 167 -22.30 -3.59 1.98
C THR A 167 -21.60 -2.63 1.05
N LYS A 168 -22.37 -2.01 0.16
CA LYS A 168 -21.90 -0.98 -0.75
C LYS A 168 -21.50 0.28 0.02
N LEU A 169 -20.40 0.90 -0.37
CA LEU A 169 -19.95 2.16 0.24
C LEU A 169 -20.90 3.29 -0.12
N ASP A 170 -21.67 3.75 0.85
CA ASP A 170 -22.62 4.85 0.73
C ASP A 170 -22.05 6.16 1.29
N ALA A 171 -22.75 7.25 1.05
CA ALA A 171 -22.40 8.57 1.57
C ALA A 171 -22.82 8.79 3.04
N ASN A 172 -23.60 7.86 3.62
CA ASN A 172 -24.18 8.01 4.96
C ASN A 172 -23.30 7.42 6.07
N GLY A 173 -22.23 6.71 5.70
CA GLY A 173 -21.28 6.13 6.63
C GLY A 173 -21.69 4.81 7.27
N LEU A 174 -22.86 4.27 6.94
CA LEU A 174 -23.35 3.02 7.52
C LEU A 174 -22.46 1.83 7.18
N ALA A 175 -21.99 1.74 5.94
CA ALA A 175 -21.07 0.68 5.50
C ALA A 175 -19.74 0.70 6.26
N VAL A 176 -19.19 1.89 6.49
CA VAL A 176 -17.94 2.03 7.27
C VAL A 176 -18.17 1.67 8.73
N GLN A 177 -19.33 2.05 9.30
CA GLN A 177 -19.70 1.69 10.67
C GLN A 177 -19.90 0.17 10.83
N GLU A 178 -20.51 -0.49 9.85
CA GLU A 178 -20.62 -1.94 9.82
C GLU A 178 -19.25 -2.61 9.80
N MET A 179 -18.34 -2.11 8.98
CA MET A 179 -16.96 -2.62 8.92
C MET A 179 -16.24 -2.45 10.26
N ILE A 180 -16.35 -1.29 10.90
CA ILE A 180 -15.76 -1.06 12.24
C ILE A 180 -16.33 -2.04 13.25
N THR A 181 -17.66 -2.27 13.24
CA THR A 181 -18.30 -3.25 14.11
C THR A 181 -17.80 -4.67 13.83
N LYS A 182 -17.62 -5.01 12.56
CA LYS A 182 -17.07 -6.31 12.14
C LYS A 182 -15.63 -6.49 12.63
N ILE A 183 -14.80 -5.47 12.51
CA ILE A 183 -13.42 -5.46 13.04
C ILE A 183 -13.43 -5.66 14.57
N ALA A 184 -14.32 -4.96 15.28
CA ALA A 184 -14.44 -5.06 16.72
C ALA A 184 -14.85 -6.45 17.19
N THR A 185 -15.62 -7.19 16.39
CA THR A 185 -16.09 -8.53 16.76
C THR A 185 -15.17 -9.65 16.32
N ASN A 186 -14.55 -9.54 15.13
CA ASN A 186 -13.77 -10.61 14.52
C ASN A 186 -12.25 -10.30 14.44
N GLY A 187 -11.81 -9.08 14.80
CA GLY A 187 -10.40 -8.71 14.80
C GLY A 187 -9.66 -9.37 15.96
N LYS A 188 -9.31 -10.64 15.83
CA LYS A 188 -8.58 -11.43 16.83
C LYS A 188 -7.27 -11.95 16.27
N ASP A 189 -6.27 -12.04 17.16
CA ASP A 189 -5.01 -12.71 16.86
C ASP A 189 -5.15 -14.24 16.91
N GLY A 190 -4.08 -14.97 16.65
CA GLY A 190 -4.10 -16.43 16.71
C GLY A 190 -4.34 -17.00 18.10
N ALA A 191 -4.07 -16.24 19.14
CA ALA A 191 -4.33 -16.61 20.53
C ALA A 191 -5.76 -16.23 20.99
N GLY A 192 -6.55 -15.58 20.12
CA GLY A 192 -7.93 -15.16 20.43
C GLY A 192 -8.04 -13.79 21.10
N ASN A 193 -6.95 -13.06 21.30
CA ASN A 193 -6.98 -11.72 21.85
C ASN A 193 -7.48 -10.72 20.81
N GLN A 194 -8.18 -9.69 21.27
CA GLN A 194 -8.67 -8.63 20.39
C GLN A 194 -7.51 -7.78 19.84
N ILE A 195 -7.46 -7.63 18.53
CA ILE A 195 -6.50 -6.74 17.87
C ILE A 195 -7.12 -5.34 17.78
N LEU A 196 -6.41 -4.34 18.33
CA LEU A 196 -6.85 -2.95 18.33
C LEU A 196 -5.85 -2.12 17.54
N PHE A 197 -6.28 -1.56 16.40
CA PHE A 197 -5.50 -0.60 15.63
C PHE A 197 -6.10 0.79 15.76
N ASN A 198 -5.25 1.80 15.97
CA ASN A 198 -5.67 3.19 16.11
C ASN A 198 -5.78 3.92 14.78
N ARG A 199 -5.11 3.42 13.72
CA ARG A 199 -5.08 4.05 12.42
C ARG A 199 -5.49 3.09 11.32
N TRP A 200 -6.43 3.54 10.51
CA TRP A 200 -6.95 2.80 9.38
C TRP A 200 -6.84 3.57 8.08
N LYS A 201 -6.60 2.88 7.00
CA LYS A 201 -6.60 3.39 5.63
C LYS A 201 -7.83 2.84 4.92
N LEU A 202 -8.72 3.73 4.49
CA LEU A 202 -9.88 3.37 3.66
C LEU A 202 -9.45 3.48 2.19
N VAL A 203 -9.12 2.35 1.58
CA VAL A 203 -8.61 2.26 0.21
C VAL A 203 -9.78 2.03 -0.74
N VAL A 204 -9.98 2.96 -1.67
CA VAL A 204 -11.12 2.98 -2.58
C VAL A 204 -10.70 3.25 -4.02
N PRO A 205 -11.43 2.69 -5.01
CA PRO A 205 -11.27 3.09 -6.41
C PRO A 205 -11.76 4.52 -6.63
N PRO A 206 -11.34 5.19 -7.73
CA PRO A 206 -11.75 6.56 -8.03
C PRO A 206 -13.25 6.79 -8.03
N ALA A 207 -14.03 5.81 -8.47
CA ALA A 207 -15.50 5.88 -8.52
C ALA A 207 -16.15 6.04 -7.14
N LEU A 208 -15.54 5.48 -6.08
CA LEU A 208 -16.06 5.54 -4.71
C LEU A 208 -15.45 6.66 -3.87
N TYR A 209 -14.45 7.38 -4.35
CA TYR A 209 -13.71 8.36 -3.55
C TYR A 209 -14.59 9.44 -2.92
N ALA A 210 -15.52 10.01 -3.72
CA ALA A 210 -16.44 11.03 -3.22
C ALA A 210 -17.40 10.49 -2.13
N ASN A 211 -17.85 9.24 -2.28
CA ASN A 211 -18.67 8.58 -1.26
C ASN A 211 -17.86 8.27 0.01
N ALA A 212 -16.62 7.81 -0.14
CA ALA A 212 -15.72 7.56 0.99
C ALA A 212 -15.51 8.83 1.84
N LEU A 213 -15.22 9.96 1.21
CA LEU A 213 -15.07 11.24 1.93
C LEU A 213 -16.36 11.65 2.64
N LYS A 214 -17.51 11.56 1.97
CA LYS A 214 -18.81 11.90 2.57
C LYS A 214 -19.17 10.95 3.71
N SER A 215 -18.92 9.66 3.54
CA SER A 215 -19.11 8.62 4.55
C SER A 215 -18.34 8.93 5.84
N CYS A 216 -17.07 9.27 5.72
CA CYS A 216 -16.27 9.66 6.86
C CYS A 216 -16.78 10.95 7.54
N VAL A 217 -17.16 11.96 6.76
CA VAL A 217 -17.74 13.21 7.30
C VAL A 217 -19.09 12.97 7.97
N ALA A 218 -19.95 12.12 7.39
CA ALA A 218 -21.26 11.79 7.96
C ALA A 218 -21.15 11.12 9.32
N LEU A 219 -20.21 10.19 9.48
CA LEU A 219 -19.92 9.53 10.77
C LEU A 219 -19.46 10.55 11.81
N TYR A 220 -18.61 11.49 11.44
CA TYR A 220 -18.17 12.57 12.32
C TYR A 220 -19.35 13.49 12.71
N GLY A 221 -20.19 13.88 11.74
CA GLY A 221 -21.37 14.73 11.95
C GLY A 221 -22.44 14.08 12.83
N ALA A 222 -22.68 12.78 12.67
CA ALA A 222 -23.63 12.03 13.48
C ALA A 222 -23.21 11.96 14.96
N GLN A 223 -21.93 11.93 15.23
CA GLN A 223 -21.41 11.93 16.60
C GLN A 223 -21.39 13.32 17.24
N ALA A 224 -21.21 14.38 16.46
CA ALA A 224 -21.36 15.76 16.94
C ALA A 224 -22.82 16.03 17.40
N HIS A 225 -23.81 15.31 16.87
CA HIS A 225 -25.20 15.41 17.30
C HIS A 225 -25.50 14.70 18.63
N MET A 226 -24.70 13.75 19.08
CA MET A 226 -24.96 13.02 20.31
C MET A 226 -24.37 13.66 21.58
N GLY A 227 -23.56 14.70 21.44
CA GLY A 227 -22.95 15.34 22.59
C GLY A 227 -22.67 16.82 22.43
N THR A 228 -23.67 17.65 22.58
CA THR A 228 -23.61 19.13 22.59
C THR A 228 -23.43 19.83 21.22
N VAL A 229 -24.56 20.18 20.65
CA VAL A 229 -24.81 21.48 19.98
C VAL A 229 -23.62 22.09 19.23
N GLY A 230 -23.26 21.47 18.16
CA GLY A 230 -22.57 22.10 17.07
C GLY A 230 -23.30 21.73 15.81
N VAL A 231 -24.44 22.36 15.55
CA VAL A 231 -25.18 22.18 14.32
C VAL A 231 -24.25 22.50 13.16
N TYR A 232 -24.05 21.54 12.30
CA TYR A 232 -23.45 21.77 10.99
C TYR A 232 -24.25 22.90 10.31
N GLY A 233 -23.67 24.08 10.16
CA GLY A 233 -24.33 25.24 9.56
C GLY A 233 -25.01 26.22 10.50
N SER A 234 -25.00 26.04 11.82
CA SER A 234 -25.34 27.12 12.73
C SER A 234 -24.11 27.96 13.02
N PRO A 235 -24.15 29.27 12.80
CA PRO A 235 -23.07 30.14 13.27
C PRO A 235 -23.03 30.04 14.79
N VAL A 236 -21.98 29.45 15.33
CA VAL A 236 -21.65 29.65 16.73
C VAL A 236 -21.46 31.15 16.91
N ALA A 237 -22.27 31.76 17.74
CA ALA A 237 -22.17 33.17 18.09
C ALA A 237 -20.77 33.38 18.73
N GLY A 238 -19.84 33.91 17.93
CA GLY A 238 -18.47 34.12 18.30
C GLY A 238 -17.53 33.79 17.15
N ASN A 239 -17.37 34.73 16.22
CA ASN A 239 -16.44 34.70 15.08
C ASN A 239 -16.62 33.59 14.06
N GLY A 240 -17.58 33.80 13.19
CA GLY A 240 -18.01 33.08 12.03
C GLY A 240 -17.01 32.67 10.96
N ASN A 241 -15.99 31.90 11.31
CA ASN A 241 -15.16 31.21 10.34
C ASN A 241 -15.30 29.71 10.58
N PRO A 242 -15.97 28.95 9.67
CA PRO A 242 -15.93 27.51 9.75
C PRO A 242 -14.46 27.09 9.58
N THR A 243 -13.86 26.56 10.64
CA THR A 243 -12.58 25.90 10.51
C THR A 243 -12.71 24.80 9.48
N PRO A 244 -11.93 24.82 8.39
CA PRO A 244 -11.96 23.73 7.42
C PRO A 244 -11.56 22.47 8.19
N VAL A 245 -12.42 21.46 8.16
CA VAL A 245 -12.10 20.13 8.66
C VAL A 245 -10.89 19.67 7.86
N GLN A 246 -9.74 19.58 8.54
CA GLN A 246 -8.55 19.03 7.91
C GLN A 246 -8.84 17.57 7.55
N THR A 247 -8.68 17.23 6.29
CA THR A 247 -8.93 15.93 5.68
C THR A 247 -7.96 14.84 6.14
N GLY A 248 -7.64 14.76 7.39
CA GLY A 248 -6.73 13.78 7.97
C GLY A 248 -7.11 13.31 9.37
N GLU A 249 -8.09 13.93 10.02
CA GLU A 249 -8.45 13.62 11.40
C GLU A 249 -9.95 13.38 11.55
N ILE A 250 -10.53 12.43 10.81
CA ILE A 250 -11.99 12.29 10.75
C ILE A 250 -12.55 11.36 11.83
N PHE A 251 -11.73 10.63 12.56
CA PHE A 251 -12.21 9.74 13.61
C PHE A 251 -11.46 9.90 14.94
N ARG A 252 -11.82 10.90 15.69
CA ARG A 252 -11.65 10.88 17.14
C ARG A 252 -13.03 10.75 17.72
N GLN A 253 -13.52 9.56 17.91
CA GLN A 253 -14.37 9.13 19.03
C GLN A 253 -15.32 8.00 18.71
N ASN A 254 -15.41 7.10 19.52
CA ASN A 254 -16.37 6.59 20.46
C ASN A 254 -16.39 5.06 20.52
N GLY A 255 -16.09 4.58 21.70
CA GLY A 255 -16.20 3.19 22.06
C GLY A 255 -15.02 2.35 21.60
N TYR A 256 -14.46 2.65 20.49
CA TYR A 256 -13.17 2.25 19.98
C TYR A 256 -12.25 3.45 20.12
N THR A 257 -11.48 3.49 21.14
CA THR A 257 -10.55 4.51 21.54
C THR A 257 -9.81 5.18 20.37
N GLY A 258 -10.36 6.27 19.80
CA GLY A 258 -9.59 7.20 19.01
C GLY A 258 -9.07 6.75 17.65
N ALA A 259 -9.65 5.71 17.03
CA ALA A 259 -9.24 5.27 15.70
C ALA A 259 -9.43 6.36 14.64
N THR A 260 -8.39 6.65 13.87
CA THR A 260 -8.41 7.58 12.73
C THR A 260 -8.56 6.80 11.42
N ILE A 261 -9.41 7.27 10.52
CA ILE A 261 -9.56 6.71 9.16
C ILE A 261 -9.06 7.74 8.15
N GLU A 262 -8.09 7.38 7.36
CA GLU A 262 -7.58 8.14 6.25
C GLU A 262 -8.09 7.53 4.93
N VAL A 263 -8.69 8.37 4.07
CA VAL A 263 -9.20 7.92 2.76
C VAL A 263 -8.10 7.99 1.72
N ILE A 264 -7.79 6.85 1.11
CA ILE A 264 -6.80 6.73 0.04
C ILE A 264 -7.50 6.34 -1.25
N GLN A 265 -7.32 7.18 -2.27
CA GLN A 265 -7.74 6.85 -3.62
C GLN A 265 -6.64 6.09 -4.34
N ASP A 266 -6.90 4.84 -4.73
CA ASP A 266 -5.99 4.08 -5.57
C ASP A 266 -6.63 3.81 -6.94
N PRO A 267 -6.13 4.43 -8.03
CA PRO A 267 -6.69 4.23 -9.36
C PRO A 267 -6.45 2.82 -9.90
N TYR A 268 -5.44 2.09 -9.40
CA TYR A 268 -5.06 0.79 -9.93
C TYR A 268 -5.97 -0.35 -9.45
N ILE A 269 -6.80 -0.12 -8.43
CA ILE A 269 -7.82 -1.10 -8.00
C ILE A 269 -9.17 -0.93 -8.71
N GLY A 270 -9.36 0.14 -9.48
CA GLY A 270 -10.57 0.41 -10.25
C GLY A 270 -10.72 -0.47 -11.49
N SER A 271 -11.92 -0.45 -12.09
CA SER A 271 -12.29 -1.28 -13.27
C SER A 271 -11.42 -1.06 -14.51
N GLY A 272 -10.65 0.02 -14.57
CA GLY A 272 -9.69 0.30 -15.65
C GLY A 272 -8.48 -0.64 -15.66
N TYR A 273 -8.26 -1.44 -14.63
CA TYR A 273 -7.16 -2.39 -14.52
C TYR A 273 -7.68 -3.82 -14.33
N SER A 274 -6.88 -4.80 -14.77
CA SER A 274 -7.25 -6.21 -14.70
C SER A 274 -7.54 -6.66 -13.27
N GLY A 275 -8.71 -7.24 -13.05
CA GLY A 275 -9.18 -7.68 -11.73
C GLY A 275 -9.74 -6.56 -10.84
N GLY A 276 -9.64 -5.30 -11.26
CA GLY A 276 -10.17 -4.15 -10.52
C GLY A 276 -11.68 -4.05 -10.54
N SER A 277 -12.23 -3.26 -9.61
CA SER A 277 -13.67 -3.08 -9.44
C SER A 277 -13.98 -1.68 -8.95
N ASP A 278 -15.06 -1.08 -9.46
CA ASP A 278 -15.53 0.24 -9.05
C ASP A 278 -16.49 0.22 -7.85
N VAL A 279 -16.78 -0.98 -7.32
CA VAL A 279 -17.72 -1.16 -6.20
C VAL A 279 -17.06 -1.75 -4.94
N LYS A 280 -15.94 -2.45 -5.09
CA LYS A 280 -15.19 -3.01 -3.98
C LYS A 280 -14.42 -1.93 -3.24
N TRP A 281 -14.32 -2.08 -1.93
CA TRP A 281 -13.55 -1.17 -1.09
C TRP A 281 -12.93 -1.92 0.09
N TYR A 282 -11.84 -1.36 0.63
CA TYR A 282 -11.04 -2.04 1.62
C TYR A 282 -10.69 -1.11 2.77
N MET A 283 -10.62 -1.68 3.97
CA MET A 283 -10.16 -1.01 5.17
C MET A 283 -8.92 -1.74 5.68
N ILE A 284 -7.78 -1.06 5.63
CA ILE A 284 -6.47 -1.65 5.90
C ILE A 284 -5.87 -0.95 7.11
N ALA A 285 -5.34 -1.71 8.07
CA ALA A 285 -4.61 -1.13 9.18
C ALA A 285 -3.38 -0.37 8.68
N ALA A 286 -3.04 0.74 9.31
CA ALA A 286 -1.86 1.49 8.93
C ALA A 286 -0.58 0.68 9.21
N PRO A 287 0.42 0.68 8.30
CA PRO A 287 1.63 -0.13 8.46
C PRO A 287 2.38 0.16 9.76
N GLU A 288 2.33 1.39 10.25
CA GLU A 288 2.99 1.81 11.48
C GLU A 288 2.42 1.14 12.75
N GLU A 289 1.19 0.67 12.70
CA GLU A 289 0.52 0.02 13.84
C GLU A 289 0.91 -1.46 14.00
N ALA A 290 1.47 -2.07 12.97
CA ALA A 290 1.71 -3.52 12.93
C ALA A 290 3.10 -3.94 13.44
N LEU A 291 3.93 -3.03 13.91
CA LEU A 291 5.27 -3.28 14.46
C LEU A 291 6.13 -4.24 13.59
N GLY A 292 6.08 -4.07 12.27
CA GLY A 292 6.82 -4.88 11.31
C GLY A 292 6.21 -6.26 10.97
N ASN A 293 4.99 -6.54 11.42
CA ASN A 293 4.25 -7.77 11.08
C ASN A 293 2.94 -7.46 10.33
N HIS A 294 2.96 -6.47 9.46
CA HIS A 294 1.80 -6.09 8.67
C HIS A 294 1.44 -7.17 7.65
N SER A 295 0.14 -7.45 7.49
CA SER A 295 -0.34 -8.48 6.57
C SER A 295 0.01 -8.22 5.11
N LEU A 296 0.06 -6.97 4.69
CA LEU A 296 0.42 -6.59 3.32
C LEU A 296 1.86 -6.08 3.30
N ARG A 297 2.71 -6.69 2.49
CA ARG A 297 4.13 -6.34 2.42
C ARG A 297 4.62 -6.18 0.99
N CYS A 298 5.42 -5.13 0.78
CA CYS A 298 6.20 -4.93 -0.43
C CYS A 298 7.69 -4.99 -0.08
N VAL A 299 8.40 -5.95 -0.64
CA VAL A 299 9.82 -6.17 -0.35
C VAL A 299 10.65 -5.73 -1.54
N TRP A 300 11.44 -4.68 -1.37
CA TRP A 300 12.39 -4.20 -2.35
C TRP A 300 13.74 -4.89 -2.18
N ARG A 301 14.19 -5.62 -3.21
CA ARG A 301 15.56 -6.08 -3.29
C ARG A 301 16.46 -5.06 -3.99
N GLN A 302 15.90 -4.41 -5.01
CA GLN A 302 16.56 -3.34 -5.75
C GLN A 302 15.51 -2.30 -6.09
N ARG A 303 15.68 -1.11 -5.57
CA ARG A 303 14.85 0.03 -5.98
C ARG A 303 15.09 0.35 -7.44
N PRO A 304 14.12 0.96 -8.12
CA PRO A 304 14.29 1.35 -9.51
C PRO A 304 15.59 2.11 -9.73
N THR A 305 16.37 1.66 -10.70
CA THR A 305 17.70 2.19 -11.02
C THR A 305 17.86 2.28 -12.52
N VAL A 306 18.44 3.38 -13.00
CA VAL A 306 18.90 3.51 -14.38
C VAL A 306 20.36 3.06 -14.44
N TRP A 307 20.65 2.20 -15.39
CA TRP A 307 22.01 1.74 -15.62
C TRP A 307 22.81 2.77 -16.43
N PRO A 308 24.15 2.74 -16.36
CA PRO A 308 24.99 3.56 -17.21
C PRO A 308 24.62 3.39 -18.67
N VAL A 309 24.55 4.50 -19.39
CA VAL A 309 24.27 4.53 -20.82
C VAL A 309 25.37 3.78 -21.58
N TRP A 310 24.98 2.87 -22.46
CA TRP A 310 25.94 2.10 -23.26
C TRP A 310 25.57 2.10 -24.72
N GLN A 311 26.57 1.91 -25.59
CA GLN A 311 26.40 1.87 -27.03
C GLN A 311 26.50 0.44 -27.55
N ASN A 312 25.53 0.04 -28.38
CA ASN A 312 25.57 -1.23 -29.07
C ASN A 312 26.61 -1.22 -30.21
N ASN A 313 27.53 -2.19 -30.17
CA ASN A 313 28.63 -2.26 -31.17
C ASN A 313 28.13 -2.59 -32.58
N THR A 314 26.97 -3.19 -32.75
CA THR A 314 26.46 -3.63 -34.06
C THR A 314 25.76 -2.49 -34.79
N ASN A 315 24.81 -1.81 -34.15
CA ASN A 315 23.96 -0.78 -34.76
C ASN A 315 24.27 0.65 -34.26
N LYS A 316 25.26 0.78 -33.38
CA LYS A 316 25.66 2.05 -32.78
C LYS A 316 24.55 2.80 -32.01
N ALA A 317 23.44 2.15 -31.77
CA ALA A 317 22.37 2.72 -30.93
C ALA A 317 22.87 2.91 -29.49
N ILE A 318 22.49 4.01 -28.88
CA ILE A 318 22.70 4.27 -27.44
C ILE A 318 21.50 3.72 -26.67
N HIS A 319 21.77 2.95 -25.65
CA HIS A 319 20.77 2.30 -24.79
C HIS A 319 20.69 2.97 -23.43
N VAL A 320 19.47 3.31 -23.02
CA VAL A 320 19.14 3.73 -21.65
C VAL A 320 18.34 2.59 -21.02
N ASP A 321 18.94 1.93 -20.04
CA ASP A 321 18.37 0.77 -19.39
C ASP A 321 17.92 1.11 -17.97
N ALA A 322 16.76 0.61 -17.58
CA ALA A 322 16.27 0.71 -16.21
C ALA A 322 15.81 -0.65 -15.71
N SER A 323 16.03 -0.90 -14.43
CA SER A 323 15.59 -2.13 -13.79
C SER A 323 15.18 -1.93 -12.34
N MET A 324 14.37 -2.86 -11.84
CA MET A 324 14.00 -2.97 -10.43
C MET A 324 13.78 -4.44 -10.05
N ARG A 325 13.90 -4.75 -8.76
CA ARG A 325 13.57 -6.05 -8.21
C ARG A 325 12.71 -5.89 -6.97
N LEU A 326 11.54 -6.46 -7.00
CA LEU A 326 10.61 -6.42 -5.86
C LEU A 326 9.75 -7.68 -5.84
N SER A 327 9.14 -7.92 -4.69
CA SER A 327 8.01 -8.82 -4.52
C SER A 327 6.94 -8.12 -3.70
N VAL A 328 5.68 -8.39 -4.01
CA VAL A 328 4.54 -7.87 -3.28
C VAL A 328 3.63 -9.02 -2.93
N GLY A 329 3.13 -9.05 -1.71
CA GLY A 329 2.28 -10.15 -1.27
C GLY A 329 1.62 -9.88 0.08
N ALA A 330 0.92 -10.90 0.56
CA ALA A 330 0.28 -10.90 1.86
C ALA A 330 0.87 -12.00 2.75
N ILE A 331 1.09 -11.68 4.03
CA ILE A 331 1.54 -12.63 5.06
C ILE A 331 0.34 -13.25 5.76
N GLY A 332 -0.73 -12.47 5.93
CA GLY A 332 -1.96 -12.88 6.59
C GLY A 332 -3.13 -11.98 6.22
N TRP A 333 -4.26 -12.15 6.86
CA TRP A 333 -5.51 -11.45 6.56
C TRP A 333 -5.89 -10.38 7.61
N ARG A 334 -5.29 -10.39 8.78
CA ARG A 334 -5.77 -9.63 9.96
C ARG A 334 -5.73 -8.12 9.82
N HIS A 335 -4.87 -7.61 8.96
CA HIS A 335 -4.72 -6.16 8.73
C HIS A 335 -5.53 -5.64 7.53
N ILE A 336 -6.19 -6.54 6.76
CA ILE A 336 -7.02 -6.17 5.62
C ILE A 336 -8.45 -6.64 5.82
N TRP A 337 -9.39 -5.76 5.59
CA TRP A 337 -10.83 -5.97 5.66
C TRP A 337 -11.45 -5.45 4.37
N GLY A 338 -12.46 -6.09 3.85
CA GLY A 338 -13.00 -5.69 2.56
C GLY A 338 -14.49 -5.91 2.40
N SER A 339 -15.04 -5.18 1.43
CA SER A 339 -16.42 -5.34 0.97
C SER A 339 -16.43 -5.63 -0.53
N ASP A 340 -17.28 -6.56 -0.95
CA ASP A 340 -17.52 -6.79 -2.37
C ASP A 340 -18.52 -5.78 -2.98
N GLY A 341 -19.20 -4.98 -2.15
CA GLY A 341 -20.08 -3.91 -2.58
C GLY A 341 -21.32 -4.38 -3.34
N THR A 342 -21.82 -5.59 -3.05
CA THR A 342 -22.93 -6.21 -3.79
C THR A 342 -24.32 -5.85 -3.23
N VAL A 343 -24.43 -5.38 -2.01
CA VAL A 343 -25.68 -5.05 -1.31
C VAL A 343 -25.76 -3.57 -0.95
#